data_52d9590ca56f31c43229966fb6e6abe2
#
_entry.id   52d9590ca56f31c43229966fb6e6abe2
#
_cell.length_a   1.000
_cell.length_b   1.000
_cell.length_c   1.000
_cell.angle_alpha   90.00
_cell.angle_beta   90.00
_cell.angle_gamma   90.00
#
_symmetry.space_group_name_H-M   'P 1'
#
loop_
_entity.id
_entity.type
_entity.pdbx_description
1 polymer ?
#
loop_
_entity_poly.entity_id
_entity_poly.type
_entity_poly.pdbx_seq_one_letter_code
_entity_poly.pdbx_strand_id
1 'polypeptide(L)'
;MQFTYENMQVGKYKSEAEYVEDKKADYNKXEEGRGEKWESXWKGDRTARYEPQFIELFEKHSPFALGNYPTAKYTMIINTSRTEPGFNIYIQRRNAEIDLEITIIETATXKVVCKYSIXSAPGRTFGGNDYDTGQRIEEAYAAAGKHFGKELKGDLK
;
A
#
# COMPACT_ATOMS: atom_id res chain seq x y z
N MET A 1 2.22 -15.06 -3.40
CA MET A 1 1.81 -13.65 -3.18
C MET A 1 2.97 -12.74 -3.54
N GLN A 2 2.64 -11.62 -4.16
CA GLN A 2 3.66 -10.67 -4.60
C GLN A 2 3.09 -9.25 -4.51
N PHE A 3 3.82 -8.34 -3.87
CA PHE A 3 3.45 -6.92 -3.87
C PHE A 3 4.30 -6.19 -4.89
N THR A 4 3.66 -5.33 -5.68
CA THR A 4 4.36 -4.51 -6.67
C THR A 4 3.89 -3.07 -6.57
N TYR A 5 4.71 -2.17 -7.13
CA TYR A 5 4.44 -0.73 -7.09
C TYR A 5 4.70 -0.12 -8.46
N GLU A 6 4.29 -0.84 -9.50
CA GLU A 6 4.59 -0.47 -10.87
C GLU A 6 3.72 0.69 -11.32
N ASN A 7 4.35 1.67 -11.93
CA ASN A 7 3.68 2.84 -12.49
C ASN A 7 2.83 3.59 -11.47
N MET A 8 3.29 3.60 -10.21
CA MET A 8 2.53 4.21 -9.13
C MET A 8 2.57 5.72 -9.20
N GLN A 9 1.40 6.34 -9.15
CA GLN A 9 1.28 7.79 -8.97
C GLN A 9 1.33 8.10 -7.48
N VAL A 10 1.90 9.25 -7.13
CA VAL A 10 1.96 9.67 -5.73
C VAL A 10 1.48 11.11 -5.62
N GLY A 11 0.38 11.32 -4.92
CA GLY A 11 -0.19 12.64 -4.75
C GLY A 11 -0.48 13.28 -6.10
N LYS A 12 0.00 14.50 -6.29
CA LYS A 12 -0.20 15.22 -7.55
C LYS A 12 0.83 14.87 -8.61
N TYR A 13 1.79 14.03 -8.27
CA TYR A 13 2.90 13.70 -9.16
C TYR A 13 2.53 12.53 -10.05
N LYS A 14 3.00 12.53 -11.27
CA LYS A 14 2.68 11.45 -12.21
C LYS A 14 3.41 10.17 -11.88
N SER A 15 4.52 10.25 -11.15
CA SER A 15 5.30 9.07 -10.83
C SER A 15 5.87 9.18 -9.43
N GLU A 16 6.20 8.02 -8.87
CA GLU A 16 6.89 8.00 -7.59
C GLU A 16 8.25 8.68 -7.67
N ALA A 17 8.96 8.50 -8.80
CA ALA A 17 10.27 9.11 -8.95
C ALA A 17 10.21 10.62 -8.83
N GLU A 18 9.22 11.25 -9.44
CA GLU A 18 9.07 12.71 -9.33
C GLU A 18 8.79 13.15 -7.91
N TYR A 19 7.91 12.41 -7.23
CA TYR A 19 7.59 12.72 -5.85
C TYR A 19 8.83 12.61 -4.94
N VAL A 20 9.57 11.52 -5.10
CA VAL A 20 10.74 11.28 -4.28
C VAL A 20 11.82 12.35 -4.52
N GLU A 21 12.04 12.72 -5.80
CA GLU A 21 13.01 13.76 -6.13
C GLU A 21 12.69 15.08 -5.42
N ASP A 22 11.41 15.46 -5.49
CA ASP A 22 10.98 16.71 -4.92
C ASP A 22 11.12 16.71 -3.40
N LYS A 23 10.70 15.62 -2.77
CA LYS A 23 10.79 15.51 -1.31
C LYS A 23 12.24 15.47 -0.83
N LYS A 24 13.10 14.75 -1.55
CA LYS A 24 14.51 14.69 -1.18
C LYS A 24 15.13 16.08 -1.22
N ALA A 25 14.83 16.84 -2.28
CA ALA A 25 15.37 18.18 -2.40
C ALA A 25 14.90 19.06 -1.24
N ASP A 26 13.62 18.97 -0.90
CA ASP A 26 13.08 19.78 0.19
C ASP A 26 13.76 19.45 1.52
N TYR A 27 13.91 18.17 1.84
CA TYR A 27 14.54 17.78 3.10
C TYR A 27 16.02 18.14 3.13
N ASN A 28 16.70 18.04 2.01
CA ASN A 28 18.12 18.38 1.95
C ASN A 28 18.35 19.89 2.08
N LYS A 29 17.39 20.70 1.77
CA LYS A 29 17.48 22.12 2.06
C LYS A 29 17.58 22.42 3.55
N UNK A 30 16.91 21.47 4.16
CA UNK A 30 16.88 21.67 5.54
C UNK A 30 18.13 21.27 6.17
N GLU A 31 18.65 20.13 5.79
CA GLU A 31 19.88 19.52 6.29
C GLU A 31 20.39 18.53 5.27
N GLU A 32 21.67 18.67 4.89
CA GLU A 32 22.28 17.76 3.91
C GLU A 32 22.19 16.31 4.39
N GLY A 33 21.76 15.41 3.52
CA GLY A 33 21.62 13.99 3.84
C GLY A 33 20.27 13.62 4.39
N ARG A 34 19.46 14.60 4.78
CA ARG A 34 18.14 14.31 5.35
C ARG A 34 17.19 13.75 4.30
N GLY A 35 17.37 14.15 3.05
CA GLY A 35 16.52 13.62 1.97
C GLY A 35 16.74 12.14 1.73
N GLU A 36 17.99 11.72 1.80
CA GLU A 36 18.31 10.30 1.60
C GLU A 36 17.76 9.45 2.75
N LYS A 37 17.82 9.97 3.98
CA LYS A 37 17.21 9.28 5.12
C LYS A 37 15.71 9.16 4.93
N TRP A 38 15.08 10.24 4.49
CA TRP A 38 13.64 10.21 4.25
C TRP A 38 13.28 9.17 3.18
N GLU A 39 14.05 9.15 2.10
CA GLU A 39 13.77 8.20 1.02
C GLU A 39 13.90 6.76 1.50
N SER A 40 14.90 6.49 2.30
CA SER A 40 15.05 5.17 2.88
C SER A 40 13.83 4.76 3.70
N UNK A 41 13.28 5.60 4.35
CA UNK A 41 12.17 5.42 5.06
C UNK A 41 10.98 5.27 4.28
N TRP A 42 10.85 6.04 3.40
CA TRP A 42 9.72 5.96 2.47
C TRP A 42 9.64 4.58 1.80
N LYS A 43 10.75 4.14 1.24
CA LYS A 43 10.76 2.85 0.56
C LYS A 43 10.74 1.67 1.50
N GLY A 44 11.39 1.79 2.65
CA GLY A 44 11.43 0.70 3.63
C GLY A 44 10.09 0.42 4.27
N ASP A 45 9.20 1.40 4.31
CA ASP A 45 7.88 1.20 4.89
C ASP A 45 7.06 0.13 4.17
N ARG A 46 7.37 -0.13 2.90
CA ARG A 46 6.64 -1.17 2.16
C ARG A 46 6.69 -2.51 2.87
N THR A 47 7.89 -2.97 3.17
CA THR A 47 8.05 -4.27 3.82
C THR A 47 7.90 -4.19 5.33
N ALA A 48 8.22 -3.03 5.92
CA ALA A 48 8.14 -2.89 7.36
C ALA A 48 6.72 -2.68 7.86
N ARG A 49 5.89 -2.00 7.08
CA ARG A 49 4.57 -1.59 7.53
C ARG A 49 3.43 -2.01 6.62
N TYR A 50 3.51 -1.64 5.32
CA TYR A 50 2.32 -1.72 4.46
C TYR A 50 1.93 -3.15 4.15
N GLU A 51 2.88 -3.94 3.71
CA GLU A 51 2.59 -5.31 3.28
C GLU A 51 2.15 -6.18 4.45
N PRO A 52 2.83 -6.14 5.61
CA PRO A 52 2.34 -6.93 6.75
C PRO A 52 0.94 -6.52 7.19
N GLN A 53 0.63 -5.23 7.14
CA GLN A 53 -0.67 -4.77 7.59
C GLN A 53 -1.78 -5.22 6.67
N PHE A 54 -1.55 -5.15 5.35
CA PHE A 54 -2.52 -5.69 4.41
C PHE A 54 -2.77 -7.17 4.67
N ILE A 55 -1.69 -7.93 4.84
CA ILE A 55 -1.79 -9.37 5.06
C ILE A 55 -2.58 -9.67 6.34
N GLU A 56 -2.25 -8.96 7.41
CA GLU A 56 -2.91 -9.21 8.69
C GLU A 56 -4.41 -9.01 8.59
N LEU A 57 -4.85 -7.91 8.01
CA LEU A 57 -6.28 -7.62 7.93
C LEU A 57 -6.98 -8.51 6.92
N PHE A 58 -6.30 -8.84 5.83
CA PHE A 58 -6.87 -9.78 4.87
C PHE A 58 -7.11 -11.15 5.50
N GLU A 59 -6.12 -11.64 6.23
CA GLU A 59 -6.25 -12.96 6.87
C GLU A 59 -7.30 -12.96 7.96
N LYS A 60 -7.44 -11.83 8.66
CA LYS A 60 -8.44 -11.71 9.71
C LYS A 60 -9.86 -11.76 9.16
N HIS A 61 -10.07 -11.29 7.93
CA HIS A 61 -11.39 -11.12 7.37
C HIS A 61 -11.70 -12.07 6.21
N SER A 62 -10.85 -13.08 6.00
CA SER A 62 -11.09 -14.09 4.98
C SER A 62 -10.58 -15.43 5.50
N PRO A 63 -10.95 -16.55 4.84
CA PRO A 63 -10.41 -17.84 5.25
C PRO A 63 -9.05 -18.18 4.63
N PHE A 64 -8.40 -17.23 3.95
CA PHE A 64 -7.19 -17.50 3.21
C PHE A 64 -5.97 -16.96 3.93
N ALA A 65 -4.81 -17.63 3.72
CA ALA A 65 -3.53 -17.16 4.18
C ALA A 65 -2.75 -16.59 3.00
N LEU A 66 -2.05 -15.49 3.21
CA LEU A 66 -1.16 -14.91 2.21
C LEU A 66 0.28 -15.08 2.65
N GLY A 67 1.11 -15.61 1.77
CA GLY A 67 2.50 -15.78 2.09
C GLY A 67 3.27 -16.30 0.92
N ASN A 68 4.46 -16.78 1.21
CA ASN A 68 5.33 -17.34 0.19
C ASN A 68 5.13 -18.86 0.17
N TYR A 69 4.14 -19.29 -0.61
CA TYR A 69 3.76 -20.70 -0.70
C TYR A 69 4.00 -21.15 -2.14
N PRO A 70 5.22 -21.62 -2.46
CA PRO A 70 5.56 -21.91 -3.87
C PRO A 70 4.74 -23.01 -4.52
N THR A 71 4.15 -23.90 -3.71
CA THR A 71 3.31 -24.97 -4.28
C THR A 71 1.82 -24.63 -4.28
N ALA A 72 1.44 -23.43 -3.84
CA ALA A 72 0.03 -23.03 -3.85
C ALA A 72 -0.48 -22.96 -5.29
N LYS A 73 -1.74 -23.34 -5.48
CA LYS A 73 -2.33 -23.33 -6.81
C LYS A 73 -2.46 -21.92 -7.36
N TYR A 74 -2.72 -20.93 -6.52
CA TYR A 74 -2.95 -19.56 -6.95
C TYR A 74 -1.96 -18.61 -6.31
N THR A 75 -1.61 -17.59 -7.06
CA THR A 75 -0.74 -16.51 -6.60
C THR A 75 -1.50 -15.19 -6.74
N MET A 76 -1.45 -14.38 -5.70
CA MET A 76 -2.07 -13.06 -5.70
C MET A 76 -0.98 -12.01 -5.92
N ILE A 77 -1.19 -11.15 -6.92
CA ILE A 77 -0.29 -10.03 -7.21
C ILE A 77 -1.03 -8.75 -6.83
N ILE A 78 -0.48 -8.02 -5.89
CA ILE A 78 -1.11 -6.82 -5.35
C ILE A 78 -0.28 -5.62 -5.75
N ASN A 79 -0.76 -4.87 -6.74
CA ASN A 79 -0.03 -3.70 -7.25
C ASN A 79 -0.67 -2.43 -6.73
N THR A 80 0.14 -1.58 -6.08
CA THR A 80 -0.31 -0.25 -5.70
C THR A 80 -0.14 0.67 -6.89
N SER A 81 -1.25 1.17 -7.42
CA SER A 81 -1.22 2.04 -8.60
C SER A 81 -1.22 3.52 -8.23
N ARG A 82 -1.65 3.87 -7.02
CA ARG A 82 -1.67 5.25 -6.57
C ARG A 82 -1.54 5.30 -5.06
N THR A 83 -0.75 6.25 -4.57
CA THR A 83 -0.69 6.58 -3.16
C THR A 83 -0.91 8.07 -2.99
N GLU A 84 -1.91 8.44 -2.20
CA GLU A 84 -2.07 9.81 -1.73
C GLU A 84 -1.56 9.85 -0.31
N PRO A 85 -0.42 10.51 -0.05
CA PRO A 85 0.16 10.46 1.31
C PRO A 85 -0.67 11.17 2.36
N GLY A 86 -1.54 12.09 1.93
CA GLY A 86 -2.30 12.88 2.89
C GLY A 86 -1.40 13.85 3.64
N PHE A 87 -1.97 14.50 4.63
CA PHE A 87 -1.19 15.39 5.50
C PHE A 87 -1.96 15.65 6.77
N ASN A 88 -1.24 16.11 7.79
CA ASN A 88 -1.84 16.66 8.99
C ASN A 88 -0.93 17.78 9.48
N ILE A 89 -1.38 19.01 9.27
CA ILE A 89 -0.63 20.19 9.70
C ILE A 89 -1.35 20.90 10.85
N TYR A 90 -2.11 20.13 11.62
CA TYR A 90 -2.82 20.58 12.80
C TYR A 90 -4.10 21.35 12.48
N ILE A 91 -4.02 22.43 11.71
CA ILE A 91 -5.19 23.23 11.36
C ILE A 91 -5.93 22.67 10.16
N GLN A 92 -5.32 21.72 9.45
CA GLN A 92 -5.90 21.11 8.27
C GLN A 92 -5.34 19.72 8.10
N ARG A 93 -6.20 18.80 7.63
CA ARG A 93 -5.77 17.42 7.53
C ARG A 93 -6.43 16.76 6.32
N ARG A 94 -5.69 15.82 5.72
CA ARG A 94 -6.20 15.00 4.64
C ARG A 94 -5.78 13.56 4.89
N ASN A 95 -6.70 12.61 4.79
CA ASN A 95 -6.38 11.19 4.92
C ASN A 95 -5.45 10.74 3.82
N ALA A 96 -4.59 9.78 4.12
CA ALA A 96 -3.92 9.05 3.06
C ALA A 96 -4.93 8.16 2.33
N GLU A 97 -4.61 7.80 1.09
CA GLU A 97 -5.42 6.88 0.31
C GLU A 97 -4.52 6.04 -0.58
N ILE A 98 -4.95 4.82 -0.87
CA ILE A 98 -4.26 4.02 -1.90
C ILE A 98 -5.26 3.41 -2.85
N ASP A 99 -4.80 3.19 -4.08
CA ASP A 99 -5.53 2.39 -5.07
C ASP A 99 -4.71 1.14 -5.34
N LEU A 100 -5.40 0.00 -5.37
CA LEU A 100 -4.77 -1.28 -5.65
C LEU A 100 -5.40 -1.94 -6.86
N GLU A 101 -4.55 -2.61 -7.64
CA GLU A 101 -5.00 -3.55 -8.66
C GLU A 101 -4.52 -4.91 -8.25
N ILE A 102 -5.45 -5.84 -8.05
CA ILE A 102 -5.12 -7.17 -7.56
C ILE A 102 -5.42 -8.19 -8.63
N THR A 103 -4.43 -8.98 -9.00
CA THR A 103 -4.55 -10.02 -10.02
C THR A 103 -4.29 -11.36 -9.38
N ILE A 104 -5.20 -12.31 -9.60
CA ILE A 104 -5.02 -13.67 -9.14
C ILE A 104 -4.70 -14.52 -10.36
N ILE A 105 -3.58 -15.23 -10.28
CA ILE A 105 -3.12 -16.08 -11.39
C ILE A 105 -2.98 -17.53 -10.90
N GLU A 106 -3.01 -18.44 -11.84
CA GLU A 106 -2.55 -19.81 -11.57
C GLU A 106 -1.05 -19.75 -11.42
N THR A 107 -0.56 -20.33 -10.33
CA THR A 107 0.87 -20.26 -10.05
C THR A 107 1.70 -20.94 -11.14
N ALA A 108 1.24 -22.11 -11.58
CA ALA A 108 2.03 -22.92 -12.53
C ALA A 108 2.12 -22.31 -13.92
N THR A 109 1.08 -21.61 -14.36
CA THR A 109 1.00 -21.17 -15.76
C THR A 109 1.07 -19.66 -15.97
N UNK A 110 0.71 -18.94 -14.76
CA UNK A 110 0.66 -17.64 -14.88
C UNK A 110 -0.53 -17.12 -15.46
N LYS A 111 -1.40 -17.94 -15.73
CA LYS A 111 -2.66 -17.57 -16.38
C LYS A 111 -3.54 -16.76 -15.43
N VAL A 112 -4.08 -15.67 -15.93
CA VAL A 112 -4.93 -14.81 -15.07
C VAL A 112 -6.27 -15.49 -14.83
N VAL A 113 -6.65 -15.58 -13.57
CA VAL A 113 -7.94 -16.15 -13.15
C VAL A 113 -8.97 -15.04 -12.96
N CYS A 114 -8.61 -13.97 -12.26
CA CYS A 114 -9.53 -12.86 -12.06
C CYS A 114 -8.74 -11.64 -11.58
N LYS A 115 -9.40 -10.49 -11.63
CA LYS A 115 -8.80 -9.22 -11.23
C LYS A 115 -9.79 -8.44 -10.37
N TYR A 116 -9.24 -7.65 -9.43
CA TYR A 116 -10.01 -6.77 -8.57
C TYR A 116 -9.35 -5.41 -8.53
N SER A 117 -10.16 -4.36 -8.33
CA SER A 117 -9.66 -3.01 -8.12
C SER A 117 -10.19 -2.48 -6.80
N ILE A 118 -9.36 -1.82 -6.04
CA ILE A 118 -9.77 -1.14 -4.85
C ILE A 118 -9.41 0.33 -4.98
N UNK A 119 -10.18 1.12 -4.91
CA UNK A 119 -9.99 2.43 -5.12
C UNK A 119 -10.10 3.17 -3.86
N SER A 120 -9.30 4.09 -3.65
CA SER A 120 -9.31 5.05 -2.57
C SER A 120 -9.52 4.43 -1.20
N ALA A 121 -8.78 3.37 -0.91
CA ALA A 121 -8.79 2.81 0.44
C ALA A 121 -8.25 3.88 1.41
N PRO A 122 -8.98 4.19 2.50
CA PRO A 122 -8.63 5.35 3.32
C PRO A 122 -7.64 5.01 4.44
N GLY A 123 -6.68 5.91 4.64
CA GLY A 123 -5.71 5.77 5.70
C GLY A 123 -5.97 6.73 6.84
N ARG A 124 -6.95 6.41 7.64
CA ARG A 124 -7.31 7.23 8.78
C ARG A 124 -6.86 6.57 10.07
N THR A 125 -6.05 7.27 10.84
CA THR A 125 -5.58 6.72 12.10
C THR A 125 -6.48 7.16 13.24
N PHE A 126 -6.77 6.24 14.13
CA PHE A 126 -7.59 6.53 15.29
C PHE A 126 -6.84 6.45 16.59
N GLY A 127 -5.82 5.67 16.69
CA GLY A 127 -5.07 5.51 17.93
C GLY A 127 -3.58 5.67 17.75
N GLY A 128 -3.16 6.06 16.57
CA GLY A 128 -1.75 6.20 16.28
C GLY A 128 -1.36 7.63 16.04
N ASN A 129 -0.25 7.79 15.38
CA ASN A 129 0.31 9.11 15.09
C ASN A 129 -0.11 9.56 13.70
N ASP A 130 -1.15 10.37 13.64
CA ASP A 130 -1.67 10.86 12.36
C ASP A 130 -0.73 11.86 11.68
N TYR A 131 0.31 12.32 12.38
CA TYR A 131 1.33 13.17 11.78
C TYR A 131 2.40 12.36 11.06
N ASP A 132 2.42 11.07 11.23
CA ASP A 132 3.38 10.16 10.60
C ASP A 132 2.81 9.69 9.27
N THR A 133 3.41 10.15 8.16
CA THR A 133 2.93 9.78 6.83
C THR A 133 2.92 8.27 6.64
N GLY A 134 3.98 7.59 7.09
CA GLY A 134 4.04 6.13 6.96
C GLY A 134 2.90 5.45 7.68
N GLN A 135 2.53 5.94 8.86
CA GLN A 135 1.43 5.34 9.57
C GLN A 135 0.08 5.61 8.89
N ARG A 136 -0.09 6.81 8.34
CA ARG A 136 -1.34 7.08 7.61
C ARG A 136 -1.48 6.13 6.43
N ILE A 137 -0.41 5.91 5.69
CA ILE A 137 -0.47 5.00 4.54
C ILE A 137 -0.65 3.55 5.01
N GLU A 138 0.01 3.17 6.09
CA GLU A 138 -0.16 1.84 6.66
C GLU A 138 -1.63 1.54 6.96
N GLU A 139 -2.35 2.54 7.50
CA GLU A 139 -3.77 2.37 7.78
C GLU A 139 -4.59 2.19 6.50
N ALA A 140 -4.17 2.81 5.41
CA ALA A 140 -4.84 2.57 4.13
C ALA A 140 -4.67 1.12 3.68
N TYR A 141 -3.48 0.55 3.88
CA TYR A 141 -3.28 -0.86 3.56
C TYR A 141 -4.09 -1.77 4.47
N ALA A 142 -4.23 -1.40 5.76
CA ALA A 142 -5.09 -2.16 6.66
C ALA A 142 -6.53 -2.16 6.17
N ALA A 143 -7.04 -0.98 5.80
CA ALA A 143 -8.40 -0.88 5.29
C ALA A 143 -8.59 -1.67 4.01
N ALA A 144 -7.60 -1.60 3.11
CA ALA A 144 -7.69 -2.34 1.86
C ALA A 144 -7.68 -3.85 2.09
N GLY A 145 -6.83 -4.32 3.01
CA GLY A 145 -6.77 -5.75 3.32
C GLY A 145 -8.08 -6.26 3.89
N LYS A 146 -8.67 -5.49 4.80
CA LYS A 146 -9.96 -5.84 5.37
C LYS A 146 -11.04 -5.88 4.30
N HIS A 147 -11.11 -4.83 3.49
CA HIS A 147 -12.13 -4.74 2.45
C HIS A 147 -12.01 -5.90 1.46
N PHE A 148 -10.78 -6.16 1.00
CA PHE A 148 -10.58 -7.22 0.01
C PHE A 148 -10.83 -8.61 0.61
N GLY A 149 -10.44 -8.81 1.88
CA GLY A 149 -10.74 -10.07 2.53
C GLY A 149 -12.21 -10.37 2.56
N LYS A 150 -13.02 -9.36 2.92
CA LYS A 150 -14.47 -9.53 2.93
C LYS A 150 -15.03 -9.74 1.53
N GLU A 151 -14.51 -9.01 0.55
CA GLU A 151 -14.99 -9.12 -0.82
C GLU A 151 -14.72 -10.51 -1.38
N LEU A 152 -13.51 -11.01 -1.20
CA LEU A 152 -13.14 -12.30 -1.73
C LEU A 152 -13.94 -13.43 -1.05
N LYS A 153 -14.10 -13.32 0.28
CA LYS A 153 -14.90 -14.27 1.02
C LYS A 153 -16.33 -14.30 0.48
N GLY A 154 -16.91 -13.13 0.20
CA GLY A 154 -18.27 -13.06 -0.33
C GLY A 154 -18.40 -13.66 -1.71
N ASP A 155 -17.39 -13.46 -2.55
CA ASP A 155 -17.43 -13.96 -3.92
C ASP A 155 -17.34 -15.48 -4.00
N LEU A 156 -16.86 -16.11 -2.93
CA LEU A 156 -16.66 -17.56 -2.93
C LEU A 156 -17.79 -18.32 -2.25
N LYS A 157 -18.84 -17.64 -1.88
CA LYS A 157 -20.02 -18.33 -1.29
C LYS A 157 -20.83 -19.02 -2.37
#